data_2a433efd87116990b4f95069afc35d0e
#
_entry.id   2a433efd87116990b4f95069afc35d0e
#
_cell.length_a   1.000
_cell.length_b   1.000
_cell.length_c   1.000
_cell.angle_alpha   90.00
_cell.angle_beta   90.00
_cell.angle_gamma   90.00
#
_symmetry.space_group_name_H-M   'P 1'
#
loop_
_entity.id
_entity.type
_entity.pdbx_description
1 polymer ?
#
loop_
_entity_poly.entity_id
_entity_poly.type
_entity_poly.pdbx_seq_one_letter_code
_entity_poly.pdbx_strand_id
1 'polypeptide(L)'
;MWDVIKDWVFDVIQFFYNGVGDWGMAIIIITIIFRIIVAPLVHKSTTANFAMQKVQPLLQEIQTKFADDPVRQREEMQRLYAETKFNPLAGCLPMLIQMPVFIALYQVLYSMVDRKPEGMTYQFYHLVPDLTKNPATAMGEGVLAFIPYLVLMLVFAFVTFAPMLLQQKNSKDQNQKRQMLMMSGIMSLFMLWISWSAPAGVLLFWGASSVFAVIQQQLTMHFLKKKDAEEEAVAEVAPVKIDVTRKVKKPRPTKKR
;
A
#
# COMPACT_ATOMS: atom_id res chain seq x y z
N MET A 1 21.44 12.17 15.23
CA MET A 1 21.24 11.46 13.95
C MET A 1 19.84 11.66 13.41
N TRP A 2 18.78 11.47 14.21
CA TRP A 2 17.39 11.68 13.76
C TRP A 2 17.06 13.15 13.43
N ASP A 3 17.60 14.08 14.19
CA ASP A 3 17.41 15.53 13.92
C ASP A 3 18.04 15.95 12.60
N VAL A 4 19.19 15.39 12.25
CA VAL A 4 19.82 15.62 10.93
C VAL A 4 18.91 15.17 9.78
N ILE A 5 18.20 14.05 9.95
CA ILE A 5 17.23 13.57 8.95
C ILE A 5 16.06 14.56 8.81
N LYS A 6 15.53 15.06 9.94
CA LYS A 6 14.44 16.05 9.92
C LYS A 6 14.88 17.36 9.25
N ASP A 7 16.07 17.85 9.59
CA ASP A 7 16.62 19.06 9.00
C ASP A 7 16.83 18.88 7.49
N TRP A 8 17.41 17.77 7.08
CA TRP A 8 17.57 17.45 5.66
C TRP A 8 16.22 17.36 4.91
N VAL A 9 15.20 16.71 5.49
CA VAL A 9 13.86 16.66 4.88
C VAL A 9 13.26 18.04 4.77
N PHE A 10 13.40 18.88 5.80
CA PHE A 10 12.93 20.26 5.77
C PHE A 10 13.64 21.07 4.67
N ASP A 11 14.98 20.99 4.59
CA ASP A 11 15.78 21.68 3.57
C ASP A 11 15.38 21.27 2.14
N VAL A 12 15.09 19.99 1.94
CA VAL A 12 14.59 19.49 0.65
C VAL A 12 13.21 20.07 0.33
N ILE A 13 12.29 20.13 1.30
CA ILE A 13 10.98 20.77 1.11
C ILE A 13 11.16 22.25 0.79
N GLN A 14 12.01 22.95 1.52
CA GLN A 14 12.29 24.37 1.31
C GLN A 14 12.94 24.65 -0.04
N PHE A 15 13.82 23.79 -0.51
CA PHE A 15 14.41 23.89 -1.84
C PHE A 15 13.34 23.91 -2.94
N PHE A 16 12.37 22.96 -2.88
CA PHE A 16 11.27 22.94 -3.84
C PHE A 16 10.31 24.11 -3.65
N TYR A 17 10.05 24.53 -2.41
CA TYR A 17 9.26 25.71 -2.12
C TYR A 17 9.85 26.97 -2.79
N ASN A 18 11.16 27.16 -2.71
CA ASN A 18 11.83 28.30 -3.34
C ASN A 18 11.66 28.33 -4.87
N GLY A 19 11.46 27.16 -5.49
CA GLY A 19 11.21 27.06 -6.93
C GLY A 19 9.75 27.25 -7.33
N VAL A 20 8.79 26.78 -6.52
CA VAL A 20 7.36 26.77 -6.87
C VAL A 20 6.53 27.79 -6.10
N GLY A 21 7.04 28.36 -5.00
CA GLY A 21 6.37 29.38 -4.20
C GLY A 21 5.20 28.88 -3.35
N ASP A 22 4.99 27.54 -3.24
CA ASP A 22 3.90 26.94 -2.48
C ASP A 22 4.35 25.69 -1.74
N TRP A 23 4.07 25.61 -0.43
CA TRP A 23 4.51 24.54 0.44
C TRP A 23 3.80 23.21 0.15
N GLY A 24 2.51 23.23 -0.13
CA GLY A 24 1.77 22.03 -0.46
C GLY A 24 2.24 21.43 -1.79
N MET A 25 2.52 22.25 -2.80
CA MET A 25 3.08 21.81 -4.07
C MET A 25 4.49 21.23 -3.87
N ALA A 26 5.33 21.83 -3.03
CA ALA A 26 6.65 21.29 -2.69
C ALA A 26 6.53 19.89 -2.08
N ILE A 27 5.59 19.68 -1.14
CA ILE A 27 5.31 18.35 -0.56
C ILE A 27 4.86 17.36 -1.63
N ILE A 28 3.98 17.76 -2.55
CA ILE A 28 3.51 16.89 -3.65
C ILE A 28 4.67 16.49 -4.57
N ILE A 29 5.52 17.43 -4.97
CA ILE A 29 6.67 17.17 -5.87
C ILE A 29 7.63 16.16 -5.22
N ILE A 30 7.99 16.38 -3.96
CA ILE A 30 8.88 15.48 -3.22
C ILE A 30 8.23 14.10 -3.08
N THR A 31 6.92 14.06 -2.83
CA THR A 31 6.17 12.80 -2.76
C THR A 31 6.26 12.03 -4.06
N ILE A 32 6.09 12.69 -5.20
CA ILE A 32 6.17 12.06 -6.53
C ILE A 32 7.58 11.55 -6.79
N ILE A 33 8.61 12.36 -6.51
CA ILE A 33 10.02 11.96 -6.66
C ILE A 33 10.32 10.72 -5.82
N PHE A 34 9.93 10.73 -4.54
CA PHE A 34 10.08 9.59 -3.66
C PHE A 34 9.37 8.34 -4.21
N ARG A 35 8.13 8.49 -4.70
CA ARG A 35 7.37 7.40 -5.31
C ARG A 35 8.02 6.82 -6.56
N ILE A 36 8.64 7.65 -7.38
CA ILE A 36 9.40 7.19 -8.55
C ILE A 36 10.62 6.36 -8.11
N ILE A 37 11.36 6.82 -7.10
CA ILE A 37 12.54 6.11 -6.57
C ILE A 37 12.15 4.74 -6.03
N VAL A 38 11.04 4.62 -5.30
CA VAL A 38 10.58 3.33 -4.73
C VAL A 38 9.72 2.52 -5.69
N ALA A 39 9.39 3.04 -6.88
CA ALA A 39 8.52 2.38 -7.85
C ALA A 39 8.96 0.94 -8.22
N PRO A 40 10.26 0.62 -8.44
CA PRO A 40 10.68 -0.74 -8.76
C PRO A 40 10.41 -1.73 -7.62
N LEU A 41 10.47 -1.25 -6.37
CA LEU A 41 10.20 -2.08 -5.20
C LEU A 41 8.69 -2.31 -5.02
N VAL A 42 7.88 -1.27 -5.24
CA VAL A 42 6.41 -1.38 -5.23
C VAL A 42 5.94 -2.30 -6.36
N HIS A 43 6.57 -2.26 -7.53
CA HIS A 43 6.29 -3.19 -8.63
C HIS A 43 6.50 -4.65 -8.21
N LYS A 44 7.62 -4.98 -7.56
CA LYS A 44 7.88 -6.33 -7.02
C LYS A 44 6.81 -6.75 -6.00
N SER A 45 6.40 -5.86 -5.12
CA SER A 45 5.35 -6.11 -4.15
C SER A 45 3.98 -6.33 -4.81
N THR A 46 3.63 -5.53 -5.81
CA THR A 46 2.38 -5.70 -6.58
C THR A 46 2.38 -7.05 -7.31
N THR A 47 3.52 -7.46 -7.87
CA THR A 47 3.67 -8.79 -8.51
C THR A 47 3.49 -9.92 -7.50
N ALA A 48 4.04 -9.80 -6.29
CA ALA A 48 3.84 -10.76 -5.21
C ALA A 48 2.35 -10.83 -4.78
N ASN A 49 1.68 -9.68 -4.67
CA ASN A 49 0.24 -9.62 -4.37
C ASN A 49 -0.62 -10.25 -5.49
N PHE A 50 -0.21 -10.11 -6.75
CA PHE A 50 -0.87 -10.76 -7.87
C PHE A 50 -0.70 -12.29 -7.80
N ALA A 51 0.51 -12.78 -7.50
CA ALA A 51 0.75 -14.21 -7.27
C ALA A 51 -0.09 -14.74 -6.10
N MET A 52 -0.24 -13.95 -5.01
CA MET A 52 -1.12 -14.29 -3.89
C MET A 52 -2.57 -14.51 -4.31
N GLN A 53 -3.11 -13.67 -5.20
CA GLN A 53 -4.48 -13.83 -5.70
C GLN A 53 -4.70 -15.18 -6.40
N LYS A 54 -3.68 -15.73 -7.05
CA LYS A 54 -3.73 -17.05 -7.70
C LYS A 54 -3.65 -18.21 -6.69
N VAL A 55 -2.88 -18.04 -5.63
CA VAL A 55 -2.70 -19.06 -4.57
C VAL A 55 -3.85 -19.06 -3.57
N GLN A 56 -4.60 -17.96 -3.48
CA GLN A 56 -5.67 -17.77 -2.49
C GLN A 56 -6.76 -18.84 -2.49
N PRO A 57 -7.30 -19.33 -3.64
CA PRO A 57 -8.29 -20.41 -3.64
C PRO A 57 -7.74 -21.71 -3.05
N LEU A 58 -6.45 -22.03 -3.29
CA LEU A 58 -5.80 -23.22 -2.72
C LEU A 58 -5.62 -23.08 -1.20
N LEU A 59 -5.31 -21.86 -0.72
CA LEU A 59 -5.24 -21.59 0.73
C LEU A 59 -6.60 -21.78 1.41
N GLN A 60 -7.68 -21.37 0.78
CA GLN A 60 -9.04 -21.56 1.29
C GLN A 60 -9.43 -23.03 1.33
N GLU A 61 -9.06 -23.81 0.32
CA GLU A 61 -9.27 -25.25 0.29
C GLU A 61 -8.55 -25.93 1.48
N ILE A 62 -7.27 -25.58 1.72
CA ILE A 62 -6.51 -26.09 2.86
C ILE A 62 -7.18 -25.69 4.19
N GLN A 63 -7.61 -24.44 4.32
CA GLN A 63 -8.26 -23.94 5.53
C GLN A 63 -9.58 -24.67 5.83
N THR A 64 -10.37 -24.96 4.80
CA THR A 64 -11.64 -25.69 4.94
C THR A 64 -11.40 -27.17 5.22
N LYS A 65 -10.47 -27.81 4.51
CA LYS A 65 -10.20 -29.24 4.58
C LYS A 65 -9.58 -29.66 5.92
N PHE A 66 -8.76 -28.80 6.51
CA PHE A 66 -8.05 -29.04 7.77
C PHE A 66 -8.53 -28.10 8.89
N ALA A 67 -9.82 -27.71 8.88
CA ALA A 67 -10.38 -26.82 9.90
C ALA A 67 -10.24 -27.36 11.33
N ASP A 68 -10.36 -28.69 11.50
CA ASP A 68 -10.29 -29.38 12.78
C ASP A 68 -8.86 -29.78 13.19
N ASP A 69 -7.86 -29.59 12.30
CA ASP A 69 -6.46 -29.93 12.57
C ASP A 69 -5.54 -28.74 12.25
N PRO A 70 -5.35 -27.83 13.23
CA PRO A 70 -4.55 -26.61 13.01
C PRO A 70 -3.06 -26.88 12.78
N VAL A 71 -2.54 -28.05 13.19
CA VAL A 71 -1.14 -28.42 12.96
C VAL A 71 -0.95 -28.78 11.49
N ARG A 72 -1.77 -29.70 11.00
CA ARG A 72 -1.73 -30.13 9.60
C ARG A 72 -2.09 -29.00 8.63
N GLN A 73 -3.01 -28.13 9.01
CA GLN A 73 -3.34 -26.95 8.24
C GLN A 73 -2.10 -26.04 8.02
N ARG A 74 -1.29 -25.80 9.07
CA ARG A 74 -0.06 -25.02 8.96
C ARG A 74 0.99 -25.71 8.10
N GLU A 75 1.16 -27.02 8.24
CA GLU A 75 2.11 -27.80 7.44
C GLU A 75 1.77 -27.72 5.94
N GLU A 76 0.50 -27.93 5.59
CA GLU A 76 0.06 -27.86 4.19
C GLU A 76 0.13 -26.43 3.61
N MET A 77 -0.15 -25.40 4.42
CA MET A 77 0.06 -24.01 3.99
C MET A 77 1.54 -23.71 3.74
N GLN A 78 2.46 -24.16 4.63
CA GLN A 78 3.90 -23.98 4.43
C GLN A 78 4.39 -24.74 3.20
N ARG A 79 3.88 -25.93 2.97
CA ARG A 79 4.18 -26.73 1.78
C ARG A 79 3.73 -26.00 0.51
N LEU A 80 2.51 -25.48 0.49
CA LEU A 80 1.99 -24.69 -0.63
C LEU A 80 2.87 -23.46 -0.92
N TYR A 81 3.30 -22.74 0.12
CA TYR A 81 4.21 -21.59 -0.04
C TYR A 81 5.57 -22.01 -0.61
N ALA A 82 6.11 -23.15 -0.18
CA ALA A 82 7.38 -23.66 -0.69
C ALA A 82 7.26 -24.13 -2.16
N GLU A 83 6.18 -24.82 -2.52
CA GLU A 83 5.93 -25.32 -3.88
C GLU A 83 5.70 -24.16 -4.87
N THR A 84 4.94 -23.15 -4.46
CA THR A 84 4.64 -21.97 -5.28
C THR A 84 5.73 -20.90 -5.23
N LYS A 85 6.80 -21.11 -4.43
CA LYS A 85 7.86 -20.10 -4.14
C LYS A 85 7.28 -18.75 -3.70
N PHE A 86 6.13 -18.80 -3.03
CA PHE A 86 5.41 -17.61 -2.61
C PHE A 86 5.93 -17.10 -1.26
N ASN A 87 6.20 -15.77 -1.20
CA ASN A 87 6.58 -15.10 0.05
C ASN A 87 5.47 -14.13 0.48
N PRO A 88 4.71 -14.43 1.54
CA PRO A 88 3.62 -13.57 2.01
C PRO A 88 4.12 -12.20 2.51
N LEU A 89 5.38 -12.11 2.95
CA LEU A 89 5.95 -10.85 3.45
C LEU A 89 6.29 -9.86 2.33
N ALA A 90 6.43 -10.31 1.09
CA ALA A 90 6.72 -9.42 -0.03
C ALA A 90 5.59 -8.39 -0.30
N GLY A 91 4.36 -8.73 0.05
CA GLY A 91 3.20 -7.85 -0.09
C GLY A 91 3.18 -6.67 0.88
N CYS A 92 3.76 -6.80 2.08
CA CYS A 92 3.78 -5.73 3.09
C CYS A 92 5.02 -4.82 3.01
N LEU A 93 5.98 -5.13 2.14
CA LEU A 93 7.23 -4.38 1.99
C LEU A 93 7.05 -2.87 1.74
N PRO A 94 6.07 -2.41 0.92
CA PRO A 94 5.82 -0.98 0.74
C PRO A 94 5.44 -0.27 2.05
N MET A 95 4.70 -0.93 2.92
CA MET A 95 4.30 -0.37 4.21
C MET A 95 5.52 -0.17 5.13
N LEU A 96 6.45 -1.13 5.16
CA LEU A 96 7.66 -1.02 5.97
C LEU A 96 8.55 0.15 5.53
N ILE A 97 8.63 0.43 4.23
CA ILE A 97 9.39 1.56 3.70
C ILE A 97 8.66 2.88 3.93
N GLN A 98 7.34 2.87 3.86
CA GLN A 98 6.52 4.05 4.06
C GLN A 98 6.60 4.58 5.50
N MET A 99 6.73 3.70 6.51
CA MET A 99 6.70 4.09 7.93
C MET A 99 7.80 5.10 8.32
N PRO A 100 9.09 4.89 8.01
CA PRO A 100 10.13 5.87 8.33
C PRO A 100 9.88 7.24 7.67
N VAL A 101 9.43 7.23 6.41
CA VAL A 101 9.13 8.46 5.66
C VAL A 101 7.95 9.21 6.28
N PHE A 102 6.90 8.48 6.66
CA PHE A 102 5.75 9.04 7.35
C PHE A 102 6.15 9.69 8.68
N ILE A 103 6.93 8.99 9.50
CA ILE A 103 7.38 9.49 10.81
C ILE A 103 8.27 10.74 10.63
N ALA A 104 9.19 10.72 9.66
CA ALA A 104 10.05 11.86 9.39
C ALA A 104 9.22 13.09 8.97
N LEU A 105 8.33 12.94 7.99
CA LEU A 105 7.48 14.05 7.52
C LEU A 105 6.55 14.56 8.62
N TYR A 106 5.92 13.65 9.38
CA TYR A 106 5.08 14.03 10.51
C TYR A 106 5.83 14.92 11.51
N GLN A 107 7.04 14.51 11.89
CA GLN A 107 7.87 15.27 12.83
C GLN A 107 8.39 16.59 12.24
N VAL A 108 8.71 16.61 10.95
CA VAL A 108 9.11 17.84 10.24
C VAL A 108 7.98 18.86 10.27
N LEU A 109 6.76 18.45 9.91
CA LEU A 109 5.60 19.34 9.91
C LEU A 109 5.27 19.88 11.31
N TYR A 110 5.44 19.07 12.36
CA TYR A 110 5.33 19.57 13.73
C TYR A 110 6.44 20.57 14.06
N SER A 111 7.69 20.31 13.70
CA SER A 111 8.81 21.23 13.95
C SER A 111 8.74 22.51 13.11
N MET A 112 8.01 22.49 11.99
CA MET A 112 7.77 23.70 11.18
C MET A 112 6.96 24.76 11.93
N VAL A 113 6.10 24.37 12.87
CA VAL A 113 5.37 25.32 13.72
C VAL A 113 6.34 26.22 14.48
N ASP A 114 7.37 25.62 15.08
CA ASP A 114 8.39 26.33 15.87
C ASP A 114 9.38 27.11 15.00
N ARG A 115 9.56 26.70 13.74
CA ARG A 115 10.48 27.34 12.76
C ARG A 115 9.81 28.43 11.93
N LYS A 116 8.52 28.71 12.18
CA LYS A 116 7.73 29.64 11.39
C LYS A 116 8.19 31.08 11.60
N PRO A 117 8.72 31.76 10.57
CA PRO A 117 8.98 33.19 10.64
C PRO A 117 7.68 33.97 10.87
N GLU A 118 7.76 35.10 11.57
CA GLU A 118 6.60 35.97 11.76
C GLU A 118 6.00 36.37 10.40
N GLY A 119 4.69 36.19 10.28
CA GLY A 119 3.94 36.53 9.06
C GLY A 119 3.98 35.52 7.92
N MET A 120 4.73 34.39 8.04
CA MET A 120 4.73 33.33 7.05
C MET A 120 3.66 32.29 7.38
N THR A 121 2.96 31.75 6.36
CA THR A 121 2.04 30.63 6.48
C THR A 121 2.48 29.48 5.57
N TYR A 122 2.43 28.27 6.09
CA TYR A 122 2.69 27.06 5.31
C TYR A 122 1.43 26.63 4.58
N GLN A 123 1.05 27.37 3.54
CA GLN A 123 -0.22 27.19 2.82
C GLN A 123 -0.09 26.27 1.60
N PHE A 124 -1.24 25.81 1.11
CA PHE A 124 -1.39 25.14 -0.18
C PHE A 124 -2.37 25.94 -1.05
N TYR A 125 -1.86 26.77 -1.97
CA TYR A 125 -2.61 27.60 -2.94
C TYR A 125 -3.87 28.26 -2.39
N HIS A 126 -3.87 28.77 -1.18
CA HIS A 126 -5.07 29.27 -0.47
C HIS A 126 -6.19 28.23 -0.25
N LEU A 127 -6.03 26.99 -0.73
CA LEU A 127 -6.97 25.90 -0.50
C LEU A 127 -6.90 25.39 0.94
N VAL A 128 -5.69 25.29 1.49
CA VAL A 128 -5.44 24.96 2.90
C VAL A 128 -4.58 26.06 3.48
N PRO A 129 -5.10 26.85 4.43
CA PRO A 129 -4.41 28.05 4.94
C PRO A 129 -3.12 27.74 5.70
N ASP A 130 -3.04 26.60 6.39
CA ASP A 130 -1.85 26.18 7.16
C ASP A 130 -1.73 24.65 7.20
N LEU A 131 -0.70 24.13 6.53
CA LEU A 131 -0.43 22.70 6.43
C LEU A 131 0.09 22.07 7.74
N THR A 132 0.51 22.90 8.70
CA THR A 132 0.96 22.42 10.02
C THR A 132 -0.19 22.20 10.99
N LYS A 133 -1.37 22.80 10.73
CA LYS A 133 -2.57 22.59 11.52
C LYS A 133 -3.24 21.27 11.18
N ASN A 134 -3.93 20.70 12.17
CA ASN A 134 -4.77 19.54 11.98
C ASN A 134 -6.26 19.93 11.93
N PRO A 135 -7.15 19.06 11.42
CA PRO A 135 -8.59 19.32 11.37
C PRO A 135 -9.22 19.63 12.74
N ALA A 136 -8.73 18.98 13.81
CA ALA A 136 -9.24 19.18 15.15
C ALA A 136 -9.01 20.61 15.66
N THR A 137 -7.79 21.15 15.45
CA THR A 137 -7.47 22.54 15.82
C THR A 137 -8.23 23.55 14.96
N ALA A 138 -8.35 23.30 13.67
CA ALA A 138 -9.11 24.15 12.74
C ALA A 138 -10.60 24.22 13.11
N MET A 139 -11.17 23.11 13.58
CA MET A 139 -12.56 23.09 14.08
C MET A 139 -12.74 23.95 15.33
N GLY A 140 -11.74 23.99 16.22
CA GLY A 140 -11.73 24.86 17.40
C GLY A 140 -11.69 26.37 17.06
N GLU A 141 -11.17 26.74 15.89
CA GLU A 141 -11.14 28.14 15.39
C GLU A 141 -12.44 28.57 14.70
N GLY A 142 -13.34 27.63 14.42
CA GLY A 142 -14.65 27.88 13.82
C GLY A 142 -14.92 27.10 12.54
N VAL A 143 -16.19 27.01 12.17
CA VAL A 143 -16.65 26.19 11.04
C VAL A 143 -16.02 26.60 9.71
N LEU A 144 -15.89 27.91 9.47
CA LEU A 144 -15.27 28.41 8.23
C LEU A 144 -13.79 28.05 8.12
N ALA A 145 -13.06 28.08 9.24
CA ALA A 145 -11.66 27.68 9.28
C ALA A 145 -11.49 26.15 9.06
N PHE A 146 -12.48 25.37 9.48
CA PHE A 146 -12.48 23.91 9.36
C PHE A 146 -12.79 23.41 7.95
N ILE A 147 -13.59 24.12 7.13
CA ILE A 147 -14.02 23.65 5.80
C ILE A 147 -12.85 23.18 4.90
N PRO A 148 -11.74 23.92 4.74
CA PRO A 148 -10.61 23.47 3.91
C PRO A 148 -10.02 22.13 4.37
N TYR A 149 -9.92 21.92 5.67
CA TYR A 149 -9.36 20.69 6.25
C TYR A 149 -10.36 19.53 6.11
N LEU A 150 -11.67 19.79 6.25
CA LEU A 150 -12.70 18.79 5.99
C LEU A 150 -12.66 18.31 4.53
N VAL A 151 -12.56 19.24 3.57
CA VAL A 151 -12.44 18.90 2.15
C VAL A 151 -11.19 18.05 1.90
N LEU A 152 -10.05 18.42 2.47
CA LEU A 152 -8.82 17.65 2.37
C LEU A 152 -8.98 16.24 2.98
N MET A 153 -9.62 16.11 4.15
CA MET A 153 -9.94 14.82 4.76
C MET A 153 -10.83 13.96 3.87
N LEU A 154 -11.88 14.54 3.27
CA LEU A 154 -12.78 13.81 2.39
C LEU A 154 -12.09 13.34 1.11
N VAL A 155 -11.26 14.21 0.50
CA VAL A 155 -10.44 13.84 -0.65
C VAL A 155 -9.45 12.73 -0.27
N PHE A 156 -8.78 12.86 0.86
CA PHE A 156 -7.87 11.83 1.39
C PHE A 156 -8.60 10.50 1.59
N ALA A 157 -9.75 10.52 2.26
CA ALA A 157 -10.57 9.33 2.48
C ALA A 157 -10.95 8.69 1.14
N PHE A 158 -11.50 9.46 0.21
CA PHE A 158 -11.91 8.96 -1.11
C PHE A 158 -10.76 8.30 -1.86
N VAL A 159 -9.61 8.97 -1.96
CA VAL A 159 -8.44 8.46 -2.68
C VAL A 159 -7.86 7.21 -2.03
N THR A 160 -7.92 7.11 -0.70
CA THR A 160 -7.43 5.94 0.03
C THR A 160 -8.37 4.75 -0.08
N PHE A 161 -9.68 4.99 -0.17
CA PHE A 161 -10.71 3.93 -0.25
C PHE A 161 -11.00 3.46 -1.66
N ALA A 162 -10.93 4.31 -2.66
CA ALA A 162 -11.26 3.98 -4.04
C ALA A 162 -10.54 2.70 -4.55
N PRO A 163 -9.22 2.50 -4.32
CA PRO A 163 -8.52 1.28 -4.75
C PRO A 163 -9.06 0.02 -4.07
N MET A 164 -9.46 0.13 -2.82
CA MET A 164 -9.97 -0.98 -2.01
C MET A 164 -11.32 -1.47 -2.54
N LEU A 165 -12.19 -0.53 -2.92
CA LEU A 165 -13.47 -0.82 -3.57
C LEU A 165 -13.26 -1.45 -4.97
N LEU A 166 -12.26 -1.00 -5.72
CA LEU A 166 -11.94 -1.55 -7.04
C LEU A 166 -11.42 -3.00 -6.94
N GLN A 167 -10.62 -3.33 -5.92
CA GLN A 167 -10.13 -4.69 -5.69
C GLN A 167 -11.26 -5.65 -5.33
N GLN A 168 -12.27 -5.21 -4.57
CA GLN A 168 -13.41 -6.04 -4.19
C GLN A 168 -14.27 -6.50 -5.36
N LYS A 169 -14.38 -5.68 -6.41
CA LYS A 169 -15.15 -6.05 -7.63
C LYS A 169 -14.60 -7.30 -8.32
N ASN A 170 -13.32 -7.58 -8.15
CA ASN A 170 -12.63 -8.69 -8.81
C ASN A 170 -12.70 -10.02 -8.03
N SER A 171 -13.14 -10.02 -6.76
CA SER A 171 -13.27 -11.23 -5.94
C SER A 171 -14.56 -11.97 -6.27
N LYS A 172 -14.49 -13.29 -6.53
CA LYS A 172 -15.66 -14.13 -6.85
C LYS A 172 -16.32 -14.71 -5.57
N ASP A 173 -15.58 -14.84 -4.48
CA ASP A 173 -16.06 -15.45 -3.24
C ASP A 173 -16.75 -14.43 -2.32
N GLN A 174 -17.97 -14.75 -1.90
CA GLN A 174 -18.81 -13.90 -1.02
C GLN A 174 -18.23 -13.77 0.40
N ASN A 175 -17.67 -14.84 0.96
CA ASN A 175 -17.08 -14.83 2.29
C ASN A 175 -15.82 -13.96 2.33
N GLN A 176 -15.00 -14.08 1.29
CA GLN A 176 -13.82 -13.25 1.08
C GLN A 176 -14.17 -11.77 0.95
N LYS A 177 -15.20 -11.44 0.16
CA LYS A 177 -15.71 -10.06 0.03
C LYS A 177 -16.11 -9.50 1.39
N ARG A 178 -16.86 -10.26 2.18
CA ARG A 178 -17.32 -9.84 3.51
C ARG A 178 -16.13 -9.59 4.46
N GLN A 179 -15.15 -10.49 4.48
CA GLN A 179 -13.94 -10.33 5.30
C GLN A 179 -13.13 -9.10 4.88
N MET A 180 -12.92 -8.91 3.57
CA MET A 180 -12.24 -7.73 3.03
C MET A 180 -13.01 -6.45 3.37
N LEU A 181 -14.34 -6.42 3.26
CA LEU A 181 -15.18 -5.27 3.63
C LEU A 181 -15.05 -4.92 5.11
N MET A 182 -15.10 -5.91 5.99
CA MET A 182 -14.94 -5.67 7.43
C MET A 182 -13.55 -5.12 7.76
N MET A 183 -12.50 -5.74 7.23
CA MET A 183 -11.12 -5.30 7.43
C MET A 183 -10.89 -3.89 6.88
N SER A 184 -11.42 -3.63 5.67
CA SER A 184 -11.39 -2.32 5.04
C SER A 184 -12.12 -1.27 5.86
N GLY A 185 -13.30 -1.58 6.37
CA GLY A 185 -14.09 -0.68 7.20
C GLY A 185 -13.37 -0.29 8.49
N ILE A 186 -12.81 -1.26 9.20
CA ILE A 186 -12.04 -1.01 10.42
C ILE A 186 -10.82 -0.14 10.12
N MET A 187 -10.06 -0.49 9.07
CA MET A 187 -8.87 0.28 8.66
C MET A 187 -9.23 1.70 8.26
N SER A 188 -10.38 1.87 7.64
CA SER A 188 -10.93 3.16 7.23
C SER A 188 -11.25 4.07 8.39
N LEU A 189 -11.96 3.55 9.38
CA LEU A 189 -12.29 4.29 10.60
C LEU A 189 -11.01 4.69 11.35
N PHE A 190 -10.03 3.78 11.42
CA PHE A 190 -8.73 4.05 12.02
C PHE A 190 -7.97 5.17 11.27
N MET A 191 -8.00 5.15 9.94
CA MET A 191 -7.38 6.20 9.11
C MET A 191 -8.07 7.54 9.25
N LEU A 192 -9.41 7.58 9.32
CA LEU A 192 -10.17 8.81 9.60
C LEU A 192 -9.84 9.36 10.98
N TRP A 193 -9.70 8.49 11.98
CA TRP A 193 -9.32 8.91 13.33
C TRP A 193 -7.90 9.51 13.35
N ILE A 194 -6.92 8.90 12.67
CA ILE A 194 -5.57 9.47 12.50
C ILE A 194 -5.64 10.80 11.76
N SER A 195 -6.42 10.88 10.68
CA SER A 195 -6.52 12.10 9.86
C SER A 195 -7.09 13.30 10.62
N TRP A 196 -7.90 13.05 11.65
CA TRP A 196 -8.44 14.07 12.52
C TRP A 196 -7.37 14.81 13.33
N SER A 197 -6.32 14.11 13.74
CA SER A 197 -5.23 14.63 14.57
C SER A 197 -3.93 14.91 13.80
N ALA A 198 -3.82 14.45 12.56
CA ALA A 198 -2.63 14.64 11.75
C ALA A 198 -2.59 16.03 11.08
N PRO A 199 -1.41 16.67 10.98
CA PRO A 199 -1.23 17.90 10.22
C PRO A 199 -1.72 17.75 8.77
N ALA A 200 -2.32 18.82 8.23
CA ALA A 200 -2.87 18.82 6.86
C ALA A 200 -1.81 18.45 5.79
N GLY A 201 -0.55 18.84 6.00
CA GLY A 201 0.55 18.47 5.10
C GLY A 201 0.80 16.96 5.05
N VAL A 202 0.56 16.23 6.15
CA VAL A 202 0.63 14.76 6.18
C VAL A 202 -0.50 14.15 5.36
N LEU A 203 -1.71 14.70 5.46
CA LEU A 203 -2.86 14.25 4.66
C LEU A 203 -2.63 14.50 3.16
N LEU A 204 -2.04 15.64 2.83
CA LEU A 204 -1.67 15.99 1.46
C LEU A 204 -0.62 15.03 0.89
N PHE A 205 0.47 14.78 1.63
CA PHE A 205 1.49 13.78 1.29
C PHE A 205 0.87 12.39 1.06
N TRP A 206 0.03 11.94 1.99
CA TRP A 206 -0.58 10.62 1.91
C TRP A 206 -1.57 10.52 0.76
N GLY A 207 -2.40 11.56 0.56
CA GLY A 207 -3.32 11.65 -0.58
C GLY A 207 -2.58 11.56 -1.92
N ALA A 208 -1.56 12.41 -2.13
CA ALA A 208 -0.72 12.39 -3.34
C ALA A 208 -0.02 11.03 -3.53
N SER A 209 0.51 10.46 -2.44
CA SER A 209 1.10 9.12 -2.42
C SER A 209 0.10 8.04 -2.85
N SER A 210 -1.14 8.12 -2.39
CA SER A 210 -2.20 7.14 -2.69
C SER A 210 -2.62 7.23 -4.16
N VAL A 211 -2.77 8.43 -4.72
CA VAL A 211 -3.07 8.61 -6.16
C VAL A 211 -1.99 7.95 -7.00
N PHE A 212 -0.71 8.24 -6.71
CA PHE A 212 0.40 7.64 -7.45
C PHE A 212 0.42 6.12 -7.32
N ALA A 213 0.21 5.60 -6.10
CA ALA A 213 0.19 4.16 -5.84
C ALA A 213 -0.93 3.45 -6.61
N VAL A 214 -2.13 4.05 -6.71
CA VAL A 214 -3.26 3.51 -7.49
C VAL A 214 -2.89 3.43 -8.96
N ILE A 215 -2.37 4.52 -9.53
CA ILE A 215 -1.96 4.56 -10.94
C ILE A 215 -0.92 3.47 -11.20
N GLN A 216 0.15 3.41 -10.40
CA GLN A 216 1.21 2.43 -10.53
C GLN A 216 0.68 0.99 -10.41
N GLN A 217 -0.19 0.72 -9.43
CA GLN A 217 -0.79 -0.59 -9.22
C GLN A 217 -1.65 -1.00 -10.41
N GLN A 218 -2.51 -0.13 -10.94
CA GLN A 218 -3.35 -0.44 -12.09
C GLN A 218 -2.51 -0.73 -13.35
N LEU A 219 -1.49 0.07 -13.60
CA LEU A 219 -0.56 -0.18 -14.71
C LEU A 219 0.14 -1.54 -14.55
N THR A 220 0.72 -1.81 -13.39
CA THR A 220 1.39 -3.09 -13.12
C THR A 220 0.44 -4.27 -13.27
N MET A 221 -0.76 -4.19 -12.71
CA MET A 221 -1.77 -5.25 -12.80
C MET A 221 -2.24 -5.49 -14.23
N HIS A 222 -2.38 -4.42 -15.04
CA HIS A 222 -2.74 -4.55 -16.45
C HIS A 222 -1.68 -5.35 -17.21
N PHE A 223 -0.40 -5.02 -17.04
CA PHE A 223 0.70 -5.74 -17.70
C PHE A 223 0.81 -7.20 -17.22
N LEU A 224 0.64 -7.45 -15.92
CA LEU A 224 0.69 -8.82 -15.39
C LEU A 224 -0.45 -9.69 -15.92
N LYS A 225 -1.68 -9.17 -15.95
CA LYS A 225 -2.84 -9.90 -16.50
C LYS A 225 -2.68 -10.17 -17.99
N LYS A 226 -2.16 -9.21 -18.75
CA LYS A 226 -1.90 -9.41 -20.19
C LYS A 226 -0.87 -10.51 -20.42
N LYS A 227 0.24 -10.48 -19.68
CA LYS A 227 1.28 -11.52 -19.75
C LYS A 227 0.75 -12.90 -19.40
N ASP A 228 -0.05 -13.01 -18.33
CA ASP A 228 -0.70 -14.26 -17.96
C ASP A 228 -1.60 -14.81 -19.05
N ALA A 229 -2.45 -13.96 -19.64
CA ALA A 229 -3.35 -14.40 -20.73
C ALA A 229 -2.56 -14.87 -21.97
N GLU A 230 -1.42 -14.23 -22.27
CA GLU A 230 -0.53 -14.66 -23.35
C GLU A 230 0.13 -16.01 -23.01
N GLU A 231 0.59 -16.22 -21.78
CA GLU A 231 1.19 -17.49 -21.32
C GLU A 231 0.14 -18.64 -21.33
N GLU A 232 -1.07 -18.38 -20.89
CA GLU A 232 -2.19 -19.36 -20.94
C GLU A 232 -2.55 -19.71 -22.38
N ALA A 233 -2.66 -18.74 -23.28
CA ALA A 233 -2.94 -18.98 -24.69
C ALA A 233 -1.84 -19.81 -25.37
N VAL A 234 -0.58 -19.56 -25.04
CA VAL A 234 0.56 -20.36 -25.57
C VAL A 234 0.55 -21.78 -24.98
N ALA A 235 0.20 -21.94 -23.70
CA ALA A 235 0.10 -23.25 -23.06
C ALA A 235 -1.05 -24.09 -23.62
N GLU A 236 -2.17 -23.48 -24.00
CA GLU A 236 -3.32 -24.15 -24.61
C GLU A 236 -3.02 -24.62 -26.05
N VAL A 237 -2.18 -23.90 -26.79
CA VAL A 237 -1.74 -24.25 -28.14
C VAL A 237 -0.61 -25.31 -28.16
N ALA A 238 0.18 -25.38 -27.08
CA ALA A 238 1.24 -26.37 -26.97
C ALA A 238 0.67 -27.73 -26.55
N PRO A 239 0.77 -28.80 -27.39
CA PRO A 239 0.31 -30.12 -26.99
C PRO A 239 1.06 -30.56 -25.73
N VAL A 240 0.33 -30.85 -24.66
CA VAL A 240 0.88 -31.43 -23.44
C VAL A 240 1.56 -32.74 -23.80
N LYS A 241 2.86 -32.76 -23.97
CA LYS A 241 3.64 -34.00 -24.06
C LYS A 241 3.63 -34.64 -22.66
N ILE A 242 2.60 -35.43 -22.40
CA ILE A 242 2.57 -36.31 -21.23
C ILE A 242 3.63 -37.36 -21.49
N ASP A 243 4.78 -37.26 -20.82
CA ASP A 243 5.79 -38.30 -20.82
C ASP A 243 5.28 -39.48 -19.99
N VAL A 244 4.60 -40.40 -20.67
CA VAL A 244 4.01 -41.64 -20.09
C VAL A 244 5.09 -42.66 -19.71
N THR A 245 6.40 -42.35 -19.91
CA THR A 245 7.50 -43.29 -19.72
C THR A 245 8.19 -43.20 -18.36
N ARG A 246 7.59 -42.55 -17.37
CA ARG A 246 8.17 -42.50 -16.00
C ARG A 246 8.11 -43.89 -15.36
N LYS A 247 9.14 -44.72 -15.60
CA LYS A 247 9.34 -46.01 -14.95
C LYS A 247 9.23 -45.83 -13.43
N VAL A 248 8.24 -46.49 -12.84
CA VAL A 248 8.10 -46.60 -11.38
C VAL A 248 9.40 -47.16 -10.81
N LYS A 249 10.14 -46.39 -10.00
CA LYS A 249 11.31 -46.89 -9.30
C LYS A 249 10.93 -48.10 -8.44
N LYS A 250 11.50 -49.28 -8.77
CA LYS A 250 11.32 -50.46 -7.94
C LYS A 250 11.73 -50.15 -6.48
N PRO A 251 10.95 -50.61 -5.49
CA PRO A 251 11.31 -50.44 -4.08
C PRO A 251 12.67 -51.07 -3.80
N ARG A 252 13.54 -50.37 -3.06
CA ARG A 252 14.82 -50.92 -2.64
C ARG A 252 14.59 -52.17 -1.76
N PRO A 253 15.32 -53.28 -2.01
CA PRO A 253 15.20 -54.47 -1.15
C PRO A 253 15.65 -54.11 0.27
N THR A 254 14.80 -54.42 1.24
CA THR A 254 15.09 -54.32 2.67
C THR A 254 16.22 -55.29 3.02
N LYS A 255 17.34 -54.75 3.48
CA LYS A 255 18.45 -55.56 4.05
C LYS A 255 17.89 -56.30 5.28
N LYS A 256 17.72 -57.64 5.16
CA LYS A 256 17.48 -58.49 6.33
C LYS A 256 18.73 -58.45 7.23
N ARG A 257 18.52 -58.08 8.48
CA ARG A 257 19.49 -58.32 9.59
C ARG A 257 19.32 -59.73 10.10
#